data_735f536ee88a87583c261f5f60b08f6c
#
_entry.id   735f536ee88a87583c261f5f60b08f6c
#
_cell.length_a   1.000
_cell.length_b   1.000
_cell.length_c   1.000
_cell.angle_alpha   90.00
_cell.angle_beta   90.00
_cell.angle_gamma   90.00
#
_symmetry.space_group_name_H-M   'P 1'
#
loop_
_entity.id
_entity.type
_entity.pdbx_description
1 polymer ?
#
loop_
_entity_poly.entity_id
_entity_poly.type
_entity_poly.pdbx_seq_one_letter_code
_entity_poly.pdbx_strand_id
1 'polypeptide(L)' 'MARIIKFEKNDCAPCAQVSAYLDNKDISYETINPFDEPELAVKFKVRTVPTVIVLDGEEVKHRIIGFKPEELETAVSE' A
#
# COMPACT_ATOMS: atom_id res chain seq x y z
N MET A 1 -14.92 -6.85 4.12
CA MET A 1 -14.55 -5.70 3.30
C MET A 1 -13.05 -5.50 3.34
N ALA A 2 -12.47 -5.23 2.18
CA ALA A 2 -11.02 -5.07 2.09
C ALA A 2 -10.60 -3.68 2.54
N ARG A 3 -9.48 -3.60 3.27
CA ARG A 3 -8.81 -2.34 3.59
C ARG A 3 -7.51 -2.30 2.81
N ILE A 4 -7.18 -1.14 2.32
CA ILE A 4 -5.93 -0.95 1.58
C ILE A 4 -5.06 0.03 2.35
N ILE A 5 -3.84 -0.38 2.64
CA ILE A 5 -2.87 0.43 3.36
C ILE A 5 -1.65 0.62 2.46
N LYS A 6 -1.28 1.87 2.24
CA LYS A 6 -0.08 2.20 1.48
C LYS A 6 0.98 2.76 2.42
N PHE A 7 2.13 2.11 2.47
CA PHE A 7 3.27 2.61 3.20
C PHE A 7 4.11 3.47 2.27
N GLU A 8 4.40 4.69 2.67
CA GLU A 8 5.15 5.63 1.86
C GLU A 8 6.06 6.50 2.72
N LYS A 9 6.99 7.19 2.06
CA LYS A 9 7.83 8.19 2.70
C LYS A 9 7.85 9.45 1.83
N ASN A 10 8.40 10.54 2.37
CA ASN A 10 8.60 11.77 1.62
C ASN A 10 9.66 11.55 0.52
N ASP A 11 9.56 12.32 -0.55
CA ASP A 11 10.53 12.29 -1.66
C ASP A 11 10.69 10.90 -2.29
N CYS A 12 9.57 10.23 -2.49
CA CYS A 12 9.53 8.90 -3.07
C CYS A 12 8.72 8.93 -4.36
N ALA A 13 9.39 8.92 -5.51
CA ALA A 13 8.71 8.97 -6.81
C ALA A 13 7.80 7.76 -7.03
N PRO A 14 8.22 6.50 -6.80
CA PRO A 14 7.31 5.39 -6.97
C PRO A 14 6.13 5.41 -5.98
N CYS A 15 6.30 5.98 -4.80
CA CYS A 15 5.17 6.16 -3.87
C CYS A 15 4.11 7.07 -4.49
N ALA A 16 4.54 8.17 -5.12
CA ALA A 16 3.63 9.09 -5.81
C ALA A 16 2.90 8.40 -6.98
N GLN A 17 3.59 7.51 -7.69
CA GLN A 17 2.98 6.75 -8.78
C GLN A 17 1.88 5.82 -8.27
N VAL A 18 2.10 5.17 -7.13
CA VAL A 18 1.07 4.32 -6.50
C VAL A 18 -0.14 5.17 -6.11
N SER A 19 0.10 6.33 -5.49
CA SER A 19 -1.00 7.23 -5.11
C SER A 19 -1.82 7.64 -6.32
N ALA A 20 -1.16 8.07 -7.39
CA ALA A 20 -1.84 8.48 -8.62
C ALA A 20 -2.66 7.33 -9.21
N TYR A 21 -2.12 6.13 -9.21
CA TYR A 21 -2.84 4.96 -9.71
C TYR A 21 -4.12 4.70 -8.91
N LEU A 22 -4.01 4.69 -7.60
CA LEU A 22 -5.16 4.42 -6.73
C LEU A 22 -6.19 5.55 -6.80
N ASP A 23 -5.74 6.81 -6.86
CA ASP A 23 -6.62 7.95 -6.97
C ASP A 23 -7.39 7.96 -8.29
N ASN A 24 -6.73 7.59 -9.40
CA ASN A 24 -7.37 7.51 -10.70
C ASN A 24 -8.44 6.43 -10.76
N LYS A 25 -8.35 5.43 -9.90
CA LYS A 25 -9.33 4.35 -9.84
C LYS A 25 -10.39 4.58 -8.79
N ASP A 26 -10.40 5.74 -8.15
CA ASP A 26 -11.32 6.08 -7.06
C ASP A 26 -11.29 5.07 -5.92
N ILE A 27 -10.10 4.56 -5.60
CA ILE A 27 -9.93 3.57 -4.54
C ILE A 27 -9.55 4.28 -3.26
N SER A 28 -10.29 4.00 -2.19
CA SER A 28 -9.97 4.51 -0.86
C SER A 28 -8.85 3.69 -0.23
N TYR A 29 -7.89 4.36 0.36
CA TYR A 29 -6.78 3.71 1.02
C TYR A 29 -6.25 4.56 2.16
N GLU A 30 -5.57 3.91 3.10
CA GLU A 30 -4.90 4.58 4.21
C GLU A 30 -3.43 4.75 3.85
N THR A 31 -2.85 5.86 4.25
CA THR A 31 -1.44 6.15 4.02
C THR A 31 -0.70 6.16 5.34
N ILE A 32 0.38 5.41 5.42
CA ILE A 32 1.19 5.30 6.64
C ILE A 32 2.65 5.56 6.27
N ASN A 33 3.30 6.42 7.06
CA ASN A 33 4.74 6.62 6.94
C ASN A 33 5.41 5.73 7.99
N PRO A 34 6.21 4.73 7.57
CA PRO A 34 6.82 3.79 8.52
C PRO A 34 7.83 4.44 9.46
N PHE A 35 8.33 5.63 9.13
CA PHE A 35 9.20 6.38 10.04
C PHE A 35 8.41 7.00 11.17
N ASP A 36 7.15 7.34 10.94
CA ASP A 36 6.26 7.90 11.96
C ASP A 36 5.60 6.80 12.79
N GLU A 37 5.34 5.65 12.17
CA GLU A 37 4.65 4.55 12.81
C GLU A 37 5.42 3.25 12.61
N PRO A 38 6.61 3.15 13.23
CA PRO A 38 7.48 1.98 13.02
C PRO A 38 6.85 0.67 13.50
N GLU A 39 5.97 0.72 14.50
CA GLU A 39 5.30 -0.48 15.00
C GLU A 39 4.40 -1.12 13.94
N LEU A 40 3.78 -0.30 13.08
CA LEU A 40 2.97 -0.82 11.99
C LEU A 40 3.83 -1.43 10.89
N ALA A 41 4.98 -0.83 10.62
CA ALA A 41 5.92 -1.40 9.67
C ALA A 41 6.40 -2.79 10.12
N VAL A 42 6.66 -2.94 11.41
CA VAL A 42 7.05 -4.23 11.99
C VAL A 42 5.90 -5.22 11.90
N LYS A 43 4.68 -4.78 12.27
CA LYS A 43 3.49 -5.63 12.25
C LYS A 43 3.25 -6.21 10.87
N PHE A 44 3.37 -5.41 9.83
CA PHE A 44 3.11 -5.83 8.45
C PHE A 44 4.38 -6.24 7.71
N LYS A 45 5.52 -6.26 8.39
CA LYS A 45 6.81 -6.68 7.83
C LYS A 45 7.21 -5.84 6.60
N VAL A 46 6.97 -4.55 6.69
CA VAL A 46 7.32 -3.60 5.64
C VAL A 46 8.78 -3.18 5.81
N ARG A 47 9.58 -3.37 4.78
CA ARG A 47 11.01 -3.04 4.80
C ARG A 47 11.38 -1.95 3.81
N THR A 48 10.50 -1.70 2.87
CA THR A 48 10.76 -0.71 1.81
C THR A 48 9.47 -0.01 1.45
N VAL A 49 9.56 1.09 0.77
CA VAL A 49 8.40 1.84 0.29
C VAL A 49 8.52 2.07 -1.22
N PRO A 50 7.40 2.14 -1.95
CA PRO A 50 6.05 1.95 -1.47
C PRO A 50 5.74 0.47 -1.25
N THR A 51 4.91 0.18 -0.26
CA THR A 51 4.35 -1.15 -0.07
C THR A 51 2.85 -0.99 0.11
N VAL A 52 2.07 -1.72 -0.68
CA VAL A 52 0.62 -1.73 -0.58
C VAL A 52 0.18 -3.05 0.03
N ILE A 53 -0.59 -2.95 1.10
CA ILE A 53 -1.13 -4.12 1.79
C ILE A 53 -2.65 -4.10 1.60
N VAL A 54 -3.20 -5.19 1.11
CA VAL A 54 -4.65 -5.36 1.02
C VAL A 54 -5.06 -6.35 2.10
N LEU A 55 -5.91 -5.89 3.01
CA LEU A 55 -6.38 -6.68 4.15
C LEU A 55 -7.81 -7.11 3.95
N ASP A 56 -8.11 -8.34 4.38
CA ASP A 56 -9.48 -8.81 4.54
C ASP A 56 -9.63 -9.12 6.03
N GLY A 57 -10.28 -8.20 6.75
CA GLY A 57 -10.28 -8.26 8.19
C GLY A 57 -8.88 -8.05 8.73
N GLU A 58 -8.32 -9.06 9.39
CA GLU A 58 -6.95 -9.01 9.89
C GLU A 58 -5.96 -9.77 9.02
N GLU A 59 -6.44 -10.38 7.95
CA GLU A 59 -5.62 -11.20 7.08
C GLU A 59 -5.06 -10.39 5.91
N VAL A 60 -3.76 -10.53 5.65
CA VAL A 60 -3.13 -9.90 4.51
C VAL A 60 -3.41 -10.75 3.27
N LYS A 61 -4.23 -10.23 2.36
CA LYS A 61 -4.56 -10.92 1.11
C LYS A 61 -3.51 -10.67 0.03
N HIS A 62 -3.03 -9.44 -0.06
CA HIS A 62 -2.06 -9.07 -1.08
C HIS A 62 -1.00 -8.16 -0.50
N ARG A 63 0.21 -8.30 -1.01
CA ARG A 63 1.34 -7.44 -0.68
C ARG A 63 2.04 -7.07 -1.98
N ILE A 64 2.04 -5.79 -2.31
CA ILE A 64 2.68 -5.29 -3.51
C ILE A 64 3.83 -4.38 -3.10
N ILE A 65 5.04 -4.71 -3.51
CA ILE A 65 6.24 -3.96 -3.18
C ILE A 65 6.69 -3.21 -4.42
N GLY A 66 6.81 -1.90 -4.30
CA GLY A 66 7.12 -1.02 -5.42
C GLY A 66 5.89 -0.68 -6.24
N PHE A 67 6.09 0.07 -7.33
CA PHE A 67 4.99 0.42 -8.22
C PHE A 67 4.85 -0.66 -9.29
N LYS A 68 3.83 -1.49 -9.12
CA LYS A 68 3.54 -2.59 -10.04
C LYS A 68 2.07 -2.54 -10.41
N PRO A 69 1.71 -1.77 -11.45
CA PRO A 69 0.31 -1.53 -11.78
C PRO A 69 -0.48 -2.81 -12.06
N GLU A 70 0.14 -3.81 -12.67
CA GLU A 70 -0.55 -5.08 -12.94
C GLU A 70 -0.94 -5.81 -11.66
N GLU A 71 -0.04 -5.83 -10.68
CA GLU A 71 -0.31 -6.45 -9.39
C GLU A 71 -1.33 -5.65 -8.60
N LEU A 72 -1.23 -4.31 -8.67
CA LEU A 72 -2.20 -3.44 -8.02
C LEU A 72 -3.59 -3.67 -8.58
N GLU A 73 -3.72 -3.76 -9.90
CA GLU A 73 -5.02 -4.01 -10.53
C GLU A 73 -5.63 -5.32 -10.05
N THR A 74 -4.84 -6.38 -10.01
CA THR A 74 -5.32 -7.68 -9.52
C THR A 74 -5.76 -7.60 -8.06
N ALA A 75 -4.96 -6.95 -7.22
CA ALA A 75 -5.23 -6.87 -5.80
C ALA A 75 -6.50 -6.07 -5.47
N VAL A 76 -6.72 -4.96 -6.19
CA VAL A 76 -7.87 -4.10 -5.90
C VAL A 76 -9.15 -4.53 -6.61
N SER A 77 -9.05 -5.45 -7.57
CA SER A 77 -10.21 -5.96 -8.31
C SER A 77 -10.87 -7.15 -7.62
N GLU A 78 -10.26 -7.69 -6.59
CA GLU A 78 -10.80 -8.85 -5.87
C GLU A 78 -11.76 -8.48 -4.75
#